data_98d4a4dc8cfa87b173d74ce374413be1
#
_entry.id   98d4a4dc8cfa87b173d74ce374413be1
#
_cell.length_a   1.000
_cell.length_b   1.000
_cell.length_c   1.000
_cell.angle_alpha   90.00
_cell.angle_beta   90.00
_cell.angle_gamma   90.00
#
_symmetry.space_group_name_H-M   'P 1'
#
loop_
_entity.id
_entity.type
_entity.pdbx_description
1 polymer ?
#
loop_
_entity_poly.entity_id
_entity_poly.type
_entity_poly.pdbx_seq_one_letter_code
_entity_poly.pdbx_strand_id
1 'polypeptide(L)'
;FLSTAAHDRPRPGPHLLRQHESNPLFTVRYAHARSRALTRNAAALGFRGEPLEHVDTALDGLIGDYPDVLASAARLHAPDRLARHLEATADALLAFQHTVLPRGEEKPSAAHRSRLALAEAAGTVLAGGLSLLGVSAPDHL
;
A
#
# COMPACT_ATOMS: atom_id res chain seq x y z
N PHE A 1 9.98 11.95 -4.68
CA PHE A 1 11.00 11.06 -5.25
C PHE A 1 12.25 11.79 -5.71
N LEU A 2 12.35 13.08 -5.45
CA LEU A 2 13.55 13.83 -5.81
C LEU A 2 14.80 13.29 -5.13
N SER A 3 14.62 12.61 -4.01
CA SER A 3 15.71 12.05 -3.23
C SER A 3 15.93 10.56 -3.46
N THR A 4 15.23 9.94 -4.41
CA THR A 4 15.46 8.54 -4.74
C THR A 4 16.72 8.38 -5.58
N ALA A 5 17.19 7.14 -5.73
CA ALA A 5 18.32 6.85 -6.62
C ALA A 5 18.01 7.31 -8.04
N ALA A 6 19.04 7.66 -8.82
CA ALA A 6 18.84 8.24 -10.14
C ALA A 6 17.95 7.40 -11.05
N HIS A 7 18.08 6.07 -11.01
CA HIS A 7 17.28 5.16 -11.84
C HIS A 7 15.83 5.00 -11.35
N ASP A 8 15.52 5.43 -10.12
CA ASP A 8 14.18 5.36 -9.55
C ASP A 8 13.48 6.71 -9.57
N ARG A 9 14.17 7.77 -9.95
CA ARG A 9 13.59 9.12 -9.93
C ARG A 9 12.48 9.24 -10.96
N PRO A 10 11.34 9.85 -10.58
CA PRO A 10 10.34 10.20 -11.57
C PRO A 10 10.92 11.19 -12.57
N ARG A 11 10.54 11.06 -13.80
CA ARG A 11 10.95 12.01 -14.82
C ARG A 11 10.15 13.30 -14.67
N PRO A 12 10.77 14.47 -14.86
CA PRO A 12 10.02 15.73 -14.82
C PRO A 12 9.06 15.83 -16.01
N GLY A 13 8.04 16.67 -15.85
CA GLY A 13 7.12 16.99 -16.93
C GLY A 13 5.94 16.02 -17.04
N PRO A 14 5.43 15.78 -18.26
CA PRO A 14 4.17 15.08 -18.45
C PRO A 14 4.10 13.68 -17.86
N HIS A 15 5.23 13.02 -17.72
CA HIS A 15 5.25 11.66 -17.16
C HIS A 15 4.74 11.60 -15.73
N LEU A 16 5.00 12.64 -14.95
CA LEU A 16 4.52 12.71 -13.56
C LEU A 16 3.03 12.98 -13.49
N LEU A 17 2.47 13.58 -14.52
CA LEU A 17 1.05 13.93 -14.57
C LEU A 17 0.21 12.78 -15.11
N ARG A 18 0.83 11.79 -15.71
CA ARG A 18 0.13 10.62 -16.25
C ARG A 18 0.15 9.51 -15.25
N GLN A 19 -0.99 8.88 -15.08
CA GLN A 19 -1.11 7.70 -14.24
C GLN A 19 -0.79 6.50 -15.11
N HIS A 20 0.46 6.09 -15.08
CA HIS A 20 0.99 5.09 -15.97
C HIS A 20 1.49 3.89 -15.17
N GLU A 21 1.13 2.68 -15.60
CA GLU A 21 1.45 1.45 -14.88
C GLU A 21 2.95 1.24 -14.66
N SER A 22 3.79 1.70 -15.59
CA SER A 22 5.24 1.58 -15.46
C SER A 22 5.84 2.57 -14.49
N ASN A 23 5.07 3.53 -13.99
CA ASN A 23 5.54 4.51 -13.02
C ASN A 23 5.39 3.93 -11.61
N PRO A 24 6.50 3.69 -10.86
CA PRO A 24 6.40 3.15 -9.50
C PRO A 24 5.55 4.03 -8.58
N LEU A 25 5.61 5.35 -8.77
CA LEU A 25 4.81 6.29 -8.01
C LEU A 25 3.31 6.03 -8.24
N PHE A 26 2.91 5.80 -9.48
CA PHE A 26 1.51 5.50 -9.78
C PHE A 26 1.07 4.21 -9.07
N THR A 27 1.88 3.15 -9.14
CA THR A 27 1.55 1.87 -8.52
C THR A 27 1.33 2.01 -7.02
N VAL A 28 2.22 2.74 -6.32
CA VAL A 28 2.10 2.98 -4.88
C VAL A 28 0.83 3.76 -4.57
N ARG A 29 0.55 4.81 -5.32
CA ARG A 29 -0.65 5.63 -5.14
C ARG A 29 -1.92 4.84 -5.44
N TYR A 30 -1.88 4.02 -6.49
CA TYR A 30 -3.02 3.17 -6.85
C TYR A 30 -3.30 2.15 -5.77
N ALA A 31 -2.26 1.50 -5.22
CA ALA A 31 -2.42 0.52 -4.15
C ALA A 31 -3.03 1.18 -2.91
N HIS A 32 -2.60 2.39 -2.55
CA HIS A 32 -3.20 3.13 -1.45
C HIS A 32 -4.69 3.38 -1.71
N ALA A 33 -5.04 3.84 -2.90
CA ALA A 33 -6.44 4.09 -3.26
C ALA A 33 -7.25 2.79 -3.21
N ARG A 34 -6.66 1.65 -3.62
CA ARG A 34 -7.33 0.35 -3.53
C ARG A 34 -7.58 -0.06 -2.08
N SER A 35 -6.64 0.19 -1.17
CA SER A 35 -6.85 -0.11 0.25
C SER A 35 -8.04 0.68 0.81
N ARG A 36 -8.18 1.95 0.41
CA ARG A 36 -9.30 2.78 0.84
C ARG A 36 -10.63 2.29 0.23
N ALA A 37 -10.60 1.86 -1.03
CA ALA A 37 -11.78 1.28 -1.67
C ALA A 37 -12.23 -0.01 -0.98
N LEU A 38 -11.30 -0.85 -0.57
CA LEU A 38 -11.63 -2.07 0.18
C LEU A 38 -12.35 -1.74 1.48
N THR A 39 -11.89 -0.73 2.21
CA THR A 39 -12.55 -0.27 3.44
C THR A 39 -13.98 0.20 3.15
N ARG A 40 -14.16 1.02 2.11
CA ARG A 40 -15.50 1.51 1.74
C ARG A 40 -16.43 0.38 1.32
N ASN A 41 -15.92 -0.53 0.51
CA ASN A 41 -16.72 -1.65 0.01
C ASN A 41 -17.10 -2.62 1.13
N ALA A 42 -16.18 -2.86 2.07
CA ALA A 42 -16.47 -3.67 3.25
C ALA A 42 -17.58 -3.04 4.10
N ALA A 43 -17.50 -1.72 4.30
CA ALA A 43 -18.54 -1.01 5.06
C ALA A 43 -19.91 -1.16 4.40
N ALA A 44 -19.96 -1.09 3.06
CA ALA A 44 -21.20 -1.31 2.32
C ALA A 44 -21.74 -2.74 2.51
N LEU A 45 -20.85 -3.71 2.75
CA LEU A 45 -21.23 -5.10 3.02
C LEU A 45 -21.45 -5.37 4.51
N GLY A 46 -21.31 -4.34 5.35
CA GLY A 46 -21.62 -4.43 6.77
C GLY A 46 -20.50 -4.94 7.66
N PHE A 47 -19.24 -4.86 7.23
CA PHE A 47 -18.13 -5.28 8.09
C PHE A 47 -16.95 -4.33 8.02
N ARG A 48 -16.04 -4.50 8.98
CA ARG A 48 -14.84 -3.71 9.11
C ARG A 48 -13.63 -4.62 9.37
N GLY A 49 -12.44 -4.05 9.21
CA GLY A 49 -11.21 -4.78 9.51
C GLY A 49 -11.06 -5.04 11.00
N GLU A 50 -10.70 -6.26 11.33
CA GLU A 50 -10.42 -6.69 12.70
C GLU A 50 -9.33 -7.77 12.65
N PRO A 51 -8.26 -7.62 13.43
CA PRO A 51 -7.16 -8.59 13.41
C PRO A 51 -7.51 -9.82 14.26
N LEU A 52 -8.36 -10.68 13.76
CA LEU A 52 -8.89 -11.81 14.48
C LEU A 52 -8.06 -13.08 14.33
N GLU A 53 -7.35 -13.22 13.22
CA GLU A 53 -6.50 -14.39 12.96
C GLU A 53 -5.30 -13.98 12.13
N HIS A 54 -4.27 -14.83 12.14
CA HIS A 54 -3.06 -14.59 11.33
C HIS A 54 -3.38 -14.72 9.83
N VAL A 55 -2.80 -13.83 9.04
CA VAL A 55 -2.92 -13.87 7.58
C VAL A 55 -1.55 -14.19 7.01
N ASP A 56 -1.43 -15.35 6.39
CA ASP A 56 -0.17 -15.81 5.82
C ASP A 56 0.02 -15.22 4.42
N THR A 57 0.75 -14.11 4.36
CA THR A 57 1.02 -13.39 3.12
C THR A 57 2.32 -12.61 3.25
N ALA A 58 2.99 -12.39 2.11
CA ALA A 58 4.18 -11.55 2.06
C ALA A 58 3.90 -10.12 2.56
N LEU A 59 2.67 -9.64 2.43
CA LEU A 59 2.28 -8.31 2.87
C LEU A 59 2.50 -8.13 4.38
N ASP A 60 2.20 -9.16 5.17
CA ASP A 60 2.36 -9.10 6.63
C ASP A 60 3.83 -8.80 7.01
N GLY A 61 4.77 -9.51 6.40
CA GLY A 61 6.20 -9.28 6.65
C GLY A 61 6.66 -7.89 6.22
N LEU A 62 6.18 -7.42 5.07
CA LEU A 62 6.53 -6.09 4.56
C LEU A 62 6.04 -4.99 5.49
N ILE A 63 4.85 -5.11 6.02
CA ILE A 63 4.31 -4.15 6.99
C ILE A 63 5.14 -4.18 8.28
N GLY A 64 5.51 -5.37 8.74
CA GLY A 64 6.33 -5.53 9.93
C GLY A 64 7.73 -4.94 9.78
N ASP A 65 8.29 -4.96 8.58
CA ASP A 65 9.63 -4.42 8.30
C ASP A 65 9.65 -2.90 8.16
N TYR A 66 8.51 -2.26 8.02
CA TYR A 66 8.44 -0.84 7.73
C TYR A 66 9.22 0.04 8.71
N PRO A 67 9.10 -0.12 10.05
CA PRO A 67 9.86 0.72 10.98
C PRO A 67 11.37 0.62 10.77
N ASP A 68 11.89 -0.58 10.51
CA ASP A 68 13.32 -0.77 10.28
C ASP A 68 13.77 -0.15 8.96
N VAL A 69 12.93 -0.21 7.94
CA VAL A 69 13.19 0.44 6.65
C VAL A 69 13.27 1.94 6.83
N LEU A 70 12.34 2.54 7.59
CA LEU A 70 12.36 3.97 7.88
C LEU A 70 13.63 4.37 8.60
N ALA A 71 14.01 3.62 9.63
CA ALA A 71 15.21 3.92 10.41
C ALA A 71 16.47 3.81 9.54
N SER A 72 16.54 2.78 8.71
CA SER A 72 17.66 2.57 7.78
C SER A 72 17.75 3.68 6.74
N ALA A 73 16.64 4.05 6.13
CA ALA A 73 16.60 5.10 5.13
C ALA A 73 17.04 6.45 5.71
N ALA A 74 16.60 6.76 6.94
CA ALA A 74 16.99 7.99 7.63
C ALA A 74 18.47 7.99 7.96
N ARG A 75 18.96 6.90 8.56
CA ARG A 75 20.36 6.79 8.99
C ARG A 75 21.33 6.88 7.83
N LEU A 76 20.98 6.30 6.69
CA LEU A 76 21.86 6.24 5.52
C LEU A 76 21.60 7.36 4.51
N HIS A 77 20.66 8.24 4.80
CA HIS A 77 20.21 9.27 3.85
C HIS A 77 19.86 8.64 2.49
N ALA A 78 19.12 7.52 2.54
CA ALA A 78 18.80 6.72 1.37
C ALA A 78 17.29 6.58 1.19
N PRO A 79 16.59 7.64 0.77
CA PRO A 79 15.13 7.59 0.57
C PRO A 79 14.69 6.61 -0.50
N ASP A 80 15.58 6.20 -1.40
CA ASP A 80 15.30 5.15 -2.37
C ASP A 80 14.97 3.81 -1.69
N ARG A 81 15.52 3.54 -0.51
CA ARG A 81 15.17 2.34 0.26
C ARG A 81 13.71 2.35 0.67
N LEU A 82 13.23 3.52 1.10
CA LEU A 82 11.81 3.69 1.43
C LEU A 82 10.95 3.52 0.18
N ALA A 83 11.33 4.17 -0.93
CA ALA A 83 10.56 4.08 -2.18
C ALA A 83 10.43 2.63 -2.65
N ARG A 84 11.52 1.86 -2.62
CA ARG A 84 11.48 0.44 -3.01
C ARG A 84 10.61 -0.40 -2.09
N HIS A 85 10.65 -0.12 -0.79
CA HIS A 85 9.81 -0.84 0.16
C HIS A 85 8.33 -0.56 -0.09
N LEU A 86 7.99 0.69 -0.43
CA LEU A 86 6.61 1.05 -0.78
C LEU A 86 6.17 0.35 -2.06
N GLU A 87 7.05 0.23 -3.05
CA GLU A 87 6.74 -0.52 -4.28
C GLU A 87 6.44 -1.99 -3.96
N ALA A 88 7.30 -2.62 -3.15
CA ALA A 88 7.09 -4.02 -2.76
C ALA A 88 5.78 -4.20 -1.98
N THR A 89 5.48 -3.28 -1.07
CA THR A 89 4.25 -3.30 -0.29
C THR A 89 3.04 -3.13 -1.20
N ALA A 90 3.12 -2.20 -2.16
CA ALA A 90 2.05 -1.96 -3.13
C ALA A 90 1.78 -3.21 -3.96
N ASP A 91 2.83 -3.84 -4.49
CA ASP A 91 2.69 -5.04 -5.30
C ASP A 91 2.06 -6.18 -4.50
N ALA A 92 2.49 -6.36 -3.25
CA ALA A 92 1.94 -7.40 -2.38
C ALA A 92 0.46 -7.16 -2.06
N LEU A 93 0.09 -5.90 -1.81
CA LEU A 93 -1.31 -5.55 -1.56
C LEU A 93 -2.17 -5.82 -2.79
N LEU A 94 -1.72 -5.42 -3.97
CA LEU A 94 -2.47 -5.62 -5.20
C LEU A 94 -2.64 -7.11 -5.54
N ALA A 95 -1.63 -7.93 -5.25
CA ALA A 95 -1.73 -9.37 -5.45
C ALA A 95 -2.70 -10.03 -4.46
N PHE A 96 -2.87 -9.45 -3.29
CA PHE A 96 -3.65 -9.98 -2.18
C PHE A 96 -5.10 -9.49 -2.17
N GLN A 97 -5.38 -8.32 -2.76
CA GLN A 97 -6.64 -7.59 -2.59
C GLN A 97 -7.90 -8.40 -2.92
N HIS A 98 -7.80 -9.31 -3.88
CA HIS A 98 -8.95 -10.09 -4.34
C HIS A 98 -9.48 -11.07 -3.29
N THR A 99 -8.74 -11.30 -2.20
CA THR A 99 -9.14 -12.22 -1.13
C THR A 99 -9.85 -11.53 0.02
N VAL A 100 -9.93 -10.19 0.00
CA VAL A 100 -10.37 -9.40 1.16
C VAL A 100 -11.88 -9.38 1.32
N LEU A 101 -12.62 -9.23 0.21
CA LEU A 101 -14.07 -9.11 0.26
C LEU A 101 -14.74 -10.46 0.00
N PRO A 102 -15.83 -10.76 0.70
CA PRO A 102 -16.61 -11.96 0.39
C PRO A 102 -17.18 -11.89 -1.01
N ARG A 103 -17.33 -13.05 -1.64
CA ARG A 103 -17.84 -13.16 -3.00
C ARG A 103 -19.24 -13.76 -3.00
N GLY A 104 -20.07 -13.25 -3.91
CA GLY A 104 -21.41 -13.75 -4.08
C GLY A 104 -22.21 -13.67 -2.77
N GLU A 105 -22.70 -14.80 -2.32
CA GLU A 105 -23.52 -14.88 -1.10
C GLU A 105 -22.71 -15.21 0.15
N GLU A 106 -21.39 -15.29 0.06
CA GLU A 106 -20.57 -15.46 1.25
C GLU A 106 -20.85 -14.38 2.26
N LYS A 107 -20.84 -14.75 3.52
CA LYS A 107 -20.92 -13.78 4.61
C LYS A 107 -19.51 -13.41 5.08
N PRO A 108 -19.32 -12.18 5.55
CA PRO A 108 -18.03 -11.80 6.12
C PRO A 108 -17.60 -12.75 7.24
N SER A 109 -16.39 -13.27 7.13
CA SER A 109 -15.81 -14.21 8.08
C SER A 109 -14.67 -13.55 8.86
N ALA A 110 -14.13 -14.25 9.85
CA ALA A 110 -12.95 -13.81 10.57
C ALA A 110 -11.77 -13.61 9.61
N ALA A 111 -11.65 -14.47 8.59
CA ALA A 111 -10.61 -14.33 7.57
C ALA A 111 -10.77 -13.04 6.78
N HIS A 112 -11.98 -12.70 6.33
CA HIS A 112 -12.22 -11.45 5.61
C HIS A 112 -11.89 -10.23 6.47
N ARG A 113 -12.28 -10.25 7.74
CA ARG A 113 -12.01 -9.14 8.65
C ARG A 113 -10.51 -8.97 8.90
N SER A 114 -9.80 -10.07 9.07
CA SER A 114 -8.36 -10.05 9.29
C SER A 114 -7.60 -9.60 8.05
N ARG A 115 -8.01 -10.06 6.87
CA ARG A 115 -7.40 -9.62 5.61
C ARG A 115 -7.65 -8.15 5.35
N LEU A 116 -8.84 -7.65 5.67
CA LEU A 116 -9.13 -6.23 5.54
C LEU A 116 -8.27 -5.39 6.48
N ALA A 117 -8.11 -5.83 7.74
CA ALA A 117 -7.25 -5.15 8.70
C ALA A 117 -5.81 -5.04 8.16
N LEU A 118 -5.31 -6.10 7.54
CA LEU A 118 -3.98 -6.12 6.95
C LEU A 118 -3.89 -5.17 5.75
N ALA A 119 -4.90 -5.16 4.89
CA ALA A 119 -4.97 -4.23 3.75
C ALA A 119 -5.01 -2.78 4.22
N GLU A 120 -5.73 -2.49 5.28
CA GLU A 120 -5.80 -1.15 5.87
C GLU A 120 -4.46 -0.73 6.46
N ALA A 121 -3.77 -1.65 7.13
CA ALA A 121 -2.42 -1.39 7.65
C ALA A 121 -1.45 -1.10 6.51
N ALA A 122 -1.54 -1.85 5.41
CA ALA A 122 -0.75 -1.57 4.21
C ALA A 122 -1.03 -0.17 3.67
N GLY A 123 -2.29 0.22 3.61
CA GLY A 123 -2.69 1.56 3.18
C GLY A 123 -2.06 2.65 4.04
N THR A 124 -2.01 2.45 5.35
CA THR A 124 -1.38 3.39 6.28
C THR A 124 0.12 3.51 6.01
N VAL A 125 0.81 2.39 5.78
CA VAL A 125 2.23 2.38 5.42
C VAL A 125 2.46 3.15 4.12
N LEU A 126 1.66 2.88 3.10
CA LEU A 126 1.80 3.53 1.80
C LEU A 126 1.58 5.04 1.91
N ALA A 127 0.53 5.47 2.60
CA ALA A 127 0.25 6.90 2.79
C ALA A 127 1.35 7.60 3.57
N GLY A 128 1.81 6.98 4.66
CA GLY A 128 2.87 7.55 5.51
C GLY A 128 4.18 7.65 4.74
N GLY A 129 4.56 6.60 4.01
CA GLY A 129 5.77 6.60 3.22
C GLY A 129 5.74 7.62 2.10
N LEU A 130 4.62 7.72 1.39
CA LEU A 130 4.44 8.74 0.34
C LEU A 130 4.58 10.15 0.92
N SER A 131 3.97 10.40 2.07
CA SER A 131 4.06 11.68 2.74
C SER A 131 5.51 12.05 3.06
N LEU A 132 6.29 11.09 3.55
CA LEU A 132 7.71 11.30 3.83
C LEU A 132 8.52 11.61 2.58
N LEU A 133 8.08 11.08 1.43
CA LEU A 133 8.71 11.38 0.14
C LEU A 133 8.16 12.66 -0.51
N GLY A 134 7.24 13.35 0.17
CA GLY A 134 6.66 14.60 -0.34
C GLY A 134 5.55 14.41 -1.37
N VAL A 135 4.88 13.25 -1.36
CA VAL A 135 3.84 12.92 -2.33
C VAL A 135 2.51 12.68 -1.63
N SER A 136 1.44 13.22 -2.18
CA SER A 136 0.10 13.00 -1.64
C SER A 136 -0.39 11.57 -1.93
N ALA A 137 -1.20 11.03 -1.01
CA ALA A 137 -1.80 9.71 -1.15
C ALA A 137 -3.31 9.88 -1.35
N PRO A 138 -3.82 9.79 -2.59
CA PRO A 138 -5.24 9.98 -2.84
C PRO A 138 -6.07 8.78 -2.40
N ASP A 139 -7.32 9.04 -2.04
CA ASP A 139 -8.28 7.98 -1.72
C ASP A 139 -8.88 7.35 -2.98
N HIS A 140 -8.81 8.06 -4.08
CA HIS A 140 -9.31 7.62 -5.38
C HIS A 140 -8.27 7.89 -6.47
N LEU A 141 -8.20 7.03 -7.40
CA LEU A 141 -7.41 7.22 -8.60
C LEU A 141 -8.26 6.91 -9.82
#